data_cac36f2842521742784d148e2115c653
#
_entry.id   cac36f2842521742784d148e2115c653
#
_cell.length_a   1.000
_cell.length_b   1.000
_cell.length_c   1.000
_cell.angle_alpha   90.00
_cell.angle_beta   90.00
_cell.angle_gamma   90.00
#
_symmetry.space_group_name_H-M   'P 1'
#
loop_
_entity.id
_entity.type
_entity.pdbx_description
1 polymer ?
#
loop_
_entity_poly.entity_id
_entity_poly.type
_entity_poly.pdbx_seq_one_letter_code
_entity_poly.pdbx_strand_id
1 'polypeptide(L)'
;MENRKTAPWWGGFRFLKICYNNLMSQKLRLQPTHRILPNFVWAPIFVGIILFIAPSFVSAVSLGQKADFFVKSDYDSFQREEISATLKTIGEKAYFYVDDKWWGVLDAQKKEEVEQSLRILDSEFHNRIYPKLTTIFGSEWIPGIDNDLRITILIHPMKGEAGGYFNSGDEYSRFEVSNSNQKEMVYLNANYIAEPLTKSFLAHEFMHLITFNQKDKIQGIGEEVWLNEARAEYAPTLVGYDSEYEGSNLQRRVKQFLEEPSNSITEWQNVPADYGALNLFTQYLVEHYGAKILIDSLKLKTVGIESLNQALAQNYFEEDFSQIFTDWTVAIFVNDCSLAPLDSEHLTGWSEKYCYKNENLKEIRVTPSINFLPLYGKSTLGVSQTTKNWSGNWFKFIGGKGVFKIEFIGNPENLFKILYLTQDLSGKYSLNFFSLDEKQRGEISIPEFGEKVSSVIIIPSVQTKKSGFEDSQPDISFFWSASILAKEEKEISKFLEKPISEMSKQEILNKIAEIEQLLTQLKTQFSQLEEKESEASYQKFDEDLFYGLRNDPGVEKLQEFLKSQGPEIYPEGLVTGNFLTATQSAVFRFQEKYAGEILKPLGLEKGTGYFGSQTRAKVNELIGY
;
A
#
# COMPACT_ATOMS: atom_id res chain seq x y z
N MET A 1 36.40 -13.23 -17.16
CA MET A 1 35.34 -14.26 -17.24
C MET A 1 34.15 -13.72 -16.53
N GLU A 2 33.19 -13.30 -17.34
CA GLU A 2 32.05 -12.46 -16.97
C GLU A 2 30.93 -13.27 -16.30
N ASN A 3 30.55 -12.85 -15.12
CA ASN A 3 29.30 -13.30 -14.49
C ASN A 3 28.14 -12.41 -14.96
N ARG A 4 27.34 -12.91 -15.87
CA ARG A 4 26.03 -12.31 -16.21
C ARG A 4 25.02 -12.70 -15.12
N LYS A 5 24.63 -11.72 -14.29
CA LYS A 5 23.41 -11.81 -13.50
C LYS A 5 22.24 -11.39 -14.39
N THR A 6 21.35 -12.31 -14.65
CA THR A 6 20.07 -12.05 -15.28
C THR A 6 19.15 -11.37 -14.28
N ALA A 7 18.85 -10.10 -14.50
CA ALA A 7 17.78 -9.38 -13.83
C ALA A 7 16.43 -9.73 -14.50
N PRO A 8 15.32 -9.78 -13.77
CA PRO A 8 14.01 -9.99 -14.36
C PRO A 8 13.56 -8.73 -15.12
N TRP A 9 12.95 -8.96 -16.26
CA TRP A 9 12.41 -7.95 -17.15
C TRP A 9 11.17 -7.28 -16.55
N TRP A 10 11.30 -5.99 -16.23
CA TRP A 10 10.18 -5.10 -15.94
C TRP A 10 10.28 -3.92 -16.91
N GLY A 11 9.62 -4.01 -18.03
CA GLY A 11 9.63 -2.97 -19.06
C GLY A 11 8.25 -2.82 -19.68
N GLY A 12 7.39 -2.02 -19.13
CA GLY A 12 6.02 -1.88 -19.62
C GLY A 12 5.35 -0.51 -19.53
N PHE A 13 5.99 0.55 -19.08
CA PHE A 13 5.27 1.83 -18.88
C PHE A 13 5.89 3.09 -19.53
N ARG A 14 6.90 2.95 -20.36
CA ARG A 14 7.47 4.11 -21.06
C ARG A 14 6.59 4.68 -22.20
N PHE A 15 5.59 3.96 -22.66
CA PHE A 15 4.82 4.35 -23.86
C PHE A 15 3.62 5.27 -23.59
N LEU A 16 2.96 5.17 -22.42
CA LEU A 16 1.80 6.03 -22.12
C LEU A 16 2.17 7.51 -21.96
N LYS A 17 3.34 7.80 -21.40
CA LYS A 17 3.81 9.18 -21.22
C LYS A 17 4.22 9.87 -22.54
N ILE A 18 4.71 9.11 -23.53
CA ILE A 18 5.12 9.64 -24.84
C ILE A 18 3.90 10.07 -25.66
N CYS A 19 2.80 9.35 -25.60
CA CYS A 19 1.57 9.76 -26.28
C CYS A 19 0.90 10.98 -25.64
N TYR A 20 0.90 11.08 -24.30
CA TYR A 20 0.26 12.19 -23.59
C TYR A 20 1.02 13.51 -23.73
N ASN A 21 2.35 13.50 -23.68
CA ASN A 21 3.17 14.71 -23.79
C ASN A 21 3.35 15.20 -25.23
N ASN A 22 3.23 14.35 -26.24
CA ASN A 22 3.38 14.77 -27.64
C ASN A 22 2.11 15.40 -28.26
N LEU A 23 0.92 15.11 -27.72
CA LEU A 23 -0.33 15.72 -28.22
C LEU A 23 -0.55 17.15 -27.71
N MET A 24 0.04 17.55 -26.59
CA MET A 24 -0.16 18.89 -26.01
C MET A 24 0.85 19.96 -26.46
N SER A 25 1.94 19.60 -27.16
CA SER A 25 2.99 20.55 -27.57
C SER A 25 2.80 21.18 -28.94
N GLN A 26 1.80 20.79 -29.74
CA GLN A 26 1.53 21.41 -31.03
C GLN A 26 0.28 22.31 -31.04
N LYS A 27 0.30 23.39 -30.23
CA LYS A 27 -0.59 24.52 -30.44
C LYS A 27 0.01 25.41 -31.55
N LEU A 28 -0.42 25.19 -32.78
CA LEU A 28 -0.21 26.11 -33.89
C LEU A 28 -0.86 27.45 -33.60
N ARG A 29 -0.02 28.48 -33.45
CA ARG A 29 -0.46 29.88 -33.44
C ARG A 29 -0.91 30.27 -34.85
N LEU A 30 -2.20 30.37 -35.06
CA LEU A 30 -2.76 31.12 -36.20
C LEU A 30 -2.94 32.57 -35.80
N GLN A 31 -2.16 33.46 -36.40
CA GLN A 31 -2.41 34.90 -36.32
C GLN A 31 -3.46 35.30 -37.39
N PRO A 32 -4.38 36.22 -37.08
CA PRO A 32 -5.32 36.73 -38.08
C PRO A 32 -4.68 37.83 -38.93
N THR A 33 -4.49 37.57 -40.21
CA THR A 33 -4.21 38.61 -41.16
C THR A 33 -5.50 39.04 -41.86
N HIS A 34 -5.95 40.25 -41.57
CA HIS A 34 -7.00 40.94 -42.33
C HIS A 34 -6.51 41.18 -43.76
N ARG A 35 -7.24 40.67 -44.75
CA ARG A 35 -7.25 41.23 -46.11
C ARG A 35 -8.69 41.37 -46.57
N ILE A 36 -9.05 42.62 -46.80
CA ILE A 36 -10.26 43.08 -47.47
C ILE A 36 -10.12 42.81 -48.96
N LEU A 37 -11.07 42.16 -49.61
CA LEU A 37 -11.26 42.15 -51.05
C LEU A 37 -12.77 42.26 -51.41
N PRO A 38 -13.10 42.81 -52.60
CA PRO A 38 -14.35 43.52 -52.81
C PRO A 38 -15.50 42.65 -53.34
N ASN A 39 -16.68 43.22 -53.22
CA ASN A 39 -17.99 42.74 -53.64
C ASN A 39 -18.00 42.21 -55.10
N PHE A 40 -18.42 40.95 -55.28
CA PHE A 40 -19.01 40.45 -56.50
C PHE A 40 -20.42 39.90 -56.22
N VAL A 41 -21.39 40.54 -56.85
CA VAL A 41 -22.80 40.10 -56.87
C VAL A 41 -22.90 38.91 -57.84
N TRP A 42 -23.35 37.76 -57.34
CA TRP A 42 -23.80 36.64 -58.18
C TRP A 42 -25.17 36.15 -57.71
N ALA A 43 -26.08 36.02 -58.66
CA ALA A 43 -27.44 35.54 -58.52
C ALA A 43 -27.48 34.04 -58.06
N PRO A 44 -28.51 33.62 -57.35
CA PRO A 44 -28.62 32.24 -56.87
C PRO A 44 -29.13 31.34 -57.98
N ILE A 45 -28.29 30.39 -58.39
CA ILE A 45 -28.73 29.17 -59.11
C ILE A 45 -29.09 28.14 -58.03
N PHE A 46 -30.41 27.92 -57.82
CA PHE A 46 -30.92 26.81 -57.05
C PHE A 46 -30.67 25.50 -57.81
N VAL A 47 -29.55 24.82 -57.52
CA VAL A 47 -29.41 23.39 -57.82
C VAL A 47 -29.86 22.63 -56.60
N GLY A 48 -31.06 22.06 -56.65
CA GLY A 48 -31.57 21.16 -55.63
C GLY A 48 -30.75 19.87 -55.59
N ILE A 49 -29.79 19.80 -54.66
CA ILE A 49 -29.16 18.50 -54.29
C ILE A 49 -30.14 17.85 -53.35
N ILE A 50 -30.93 16.90 -53.87
CA ILE A 50 -31.67 15.92 -53.03
C ILE A 50 -30.59 14.99 -52.46
N LEU A 51 -30.13 15.29 -51.23
CA LEU A 51 -29.38 14.34 -50.43
C LEU A 51 -30.35 13.19 -50.07
N PHE A 52 -30.20 12.08 -50.80
CA PHE A 52 -30.69 10.81 -50.31
C PHE A 52 -29.95 10.48 -49.01
N ILE A 53 -30.54 10.83 -47.89
CA ILE A 53 -30.17 10.27 -46.60
C ILE A 53 -30.66 8.82 -46.66
N ALA A 54 -29.81 7.93 -47.17
CA ALA A 54 -30.02 6.50 -46.96
C ALA A 54 -29.99 6.28 -45.44
N PRO A 55 -31.04 5.75 -44.85
CA PRO A 55 -30.95 5.35 -43.44
C PRO A 55 -29.80 4.35 -43.33
N SER A 56 -28.75 4.71 -42.63
CA SER A 56 -27.71 3.78 -42.24
C SER A 56 -28.44 2.71 -41.40
N PHE A 57 -28.66 1.53 -41.97
CA PHE A 57 -29.11 0.39 -41.21
C PHE A 57 -27.99 0.07 -40.22
N VAL A 58 -28.08 0.60 -39.02
CA VAL A 58 -27.31 0.09 -37.89
C VAL A 58 -27.78 -1.35 -37.71
N SER A 59 -26.96 -2.28 -38.12
CA SER A 59 -27.23 -3.70 -37.92
C SER A 59 -27.38 -3.90 -36.41
N ALA A 60 -28.57 -4.36 -35.99
CA ALA A 60 -28.82 -4.61 -34.59
C ALA A 60 -27.79 -5.62 -34.06
N VAL A 61 -27.08 -5.27 -32.99
CA VAL A 61 -26.11 -6.15 -32.33
C VAL A 61 -26.87 -7.39 -31.83
N SER A 62 -26.36 -8.59 -32.16
CA SER A 62 -27.03 -9.86 -31.83
C SER A 62 -26.10 -10.82 -31.09
N LEU A 63 -26.69 -11.66 -30.22
CA LEU A 63 -25.94 -12.71 -29.53
C LEU A 63 -25.23 -13.61 -30.53
N GLY A 64 -23.96 -13.96 -30.24
CA GLY A 64 -23.13 -14.77 -31.13
C GLY A 64 -22.38 -13.94 -32.18
N GLN A 65 -22.62 -12.65 -32.29
CA GLN A 65 -21.88 -11.77 -33.20
C GLN A 65 -20.41 -11.74 -32.81
N LYS A 66 -19.52 -11.84 -33.81
CA LYS A 66 -18.08 -11.73 -33.66
C LYS A 66 -17.61 -10.31 -33.95
N ALA A 67 -16.58 -9.90 -33.22
CA ALA A 67 -15.87 -8.65 -33.45
C ALA A 67 -14.39 -8.83 -33.11
N ASP A 68 -13.54 -8.03 -33.77
CA ASP A 68 -12.12 -7.99 -33.49
C ASP A 68 -11.83 -6.78 -32.59
N PHE A 69 -10.98 -6.97 -31.58
CA PHE A 69 -10.61 -5.98 -30.59
C PHE A 69 -9.10 -5.86 -30.47
N PHE A 70 -8.61 -4.66 -30.42
CA PHE A 70 -7.26 -4.39 -29.95
C PHE A 70 -7.18 -4.60 -28.43
N VAL A 71 -6.11 -5.23 -28.00
CA VAL A 71 -5.79 -5.48 -26.58
C VAL A 71 -4.37 -5.04 -26.28
N LYS A 72 -4.07 -4.80 -25.00
CA LYS A 72 -2.70 -4.48 -24.56
C LYS A 72 -1.91 -5.78 -24.44
N SER A 73 -0.86 -5.94 -25.27
CA SER A 73 0.01 -7.13 -25.25
C SER A 73 0.73 -7.34 -23.91
N ASP A 74 0.96 -6.26 -23.15
CA ASP A 74 1.55 -6.32 -21.82
C ASP A 74 0.62 -7.00 -20.82
N TYR A 75 -0.68 -6.88 -20.96
CA TYR A 75 -1.69 -7.57 -20.14
C TYR A 75 -2.09 -8.92 -20.69
N ASP A 76 -2.10 -9.12 -22.01
CA ASP A 76 -2.57 -10.39 -22.62
C ASP A 76 -1.63 -11.56 -22.31
N SER A 77 -2.16 -12.69 -21.83
CA SER A 77 -1.37 -13.89 -21.50
C SER A 77 -0.58 -14.47 -22.67
N PHE A 78 -0.98 -14.18 -23.90
CA PHE A 78 -0.34 -14.65 -25.13
C PHE A 78 0.39 -13.55 -25.87
N GLN A 79 0.53 -12.33 -25.30
CA GLN A 79 1.18 -11.17 -25.88
C GLN A 79 0.58 -10.75 -27.23
N ARG A 80 -0.73 -10.90 -27.40
CA ARG A 80 -1.45 -10.47 -28.60
C ARG A 80 -1.74 -8.98 -28.52
N GLU A 81 -1.84 -8.33 -29.68
CA GLU A 81 -2.27 -6.93 -29.81
C GLU A 81 -3.70 -6.85 -30.35
N GLU A 82 -4.24 -7.93 -30.90
CA GLU A 82 -5.59 -8.05 -31.44
C GLU A 82 -6.17 -9.44 -31.15
N ILE A 83 -7.46 -9.49 -30.83
CA ILE A 83 -8.19 -10.74 -30.58
C ILE A 83 -9.58 -10.71 -31.23
N SER A 84 -10.06 -11.87 -31.70
CA SER A 84 -11.46 -12.05 -32.07
C SER A 84 -12.26 -12.50 -30.84
N ALA A 85 -13.39 -11.87 -30.60
CA ALA A 85 -14.27 -12.21 -29.50
C ALA A 85 -15.73 -12.31 -29.96
N THR A 86 -16.49 -13.18 -29.28
CA THR A 86 -17.91 -13.41 -29.54
C THR A 86 -18.76 -12.80 -28.44
N LEU A 87 -19.83 -12.08 -28.83
CA LEU A 87 -20.80 -11.51 -27.92
C LEU A 87 -21.62 -12.63 -27.24
N LYS A 88 -21.45 -12.80 -25.93
CA LYS A 88 -22.07 -13.85 -25.13
C LYS A 88 -23.26 -13.37 -24.31
N THR A 89 -23.31 -12.08 -23.94
CA THR A 89 -24.42 -11.50 -23.18
C THR A 89 -24.70 -10.09 -23.66
N ILE A 90 -25.98 -9.77 -23.83
CA ILE A 90 -26.48 -8.42 -24.10
C ILE A 90 -27.28 -8.00 -22.88
N GLY A 91 -26.69 -7.12 -22.08
CA GLY A 91 -27.34 -6.51 -20.94
C GLY A 91 -28.03 -5.18 -21.29
N GLU A 92 -28.66 -4.57 -20.30
CA GLU A 92 -29.26 -3.25 -20.46
C GLU A 92 -28.20 -2.15 -20.56
N LYS A 93 -27.10 -2.30 -19.83
CA LYS A 93 -26.02 -1.31 -19.71
C LYS A 93 -24.69 -1.74 -20.33
N ALA A 94 -24.54 -3.03 -20.69
CA ALA A 94 -23.26 -3.53 -21.19
C ALA A 94 -23.41 -4.67 -22.20
N TYR A 95 -22.43 -4.77 -23.09
CA TYR A 95 -22.15 -5.92 -23.94
C TYR A 95 -20.99 -6.72 -23.36
N PHE A 96 -21.14 -8.06 -23.28
CA PHE A 96 -20.08 -8.94 -22.78
C PHE A 96 -19.52 -9.78 -23.94
N TYR A 97 -18.31 -9.43 -24.37
CA TYR A 97 -17.56 -10.16 -25.38
C TYR A 97 -16.53 -11.09 -24.72
N VAL A 98 -16.38 -12.28 -25.24
CA VAL A 98 -15.44 -13.29 -24.72
C VAL A 98 -14.50 -13.74 -25.83
N ASP A 99 -13.19 -13.75 -25.54
CA ASP A 99 -12.10 -14.21 -26.42
C ASP A 99 -12.43 -15.60 -27.00
N ASP A 100 -12.49 -15.69 -28.33
CA ASP A 100 -12.83 -16.92 -29.05
C ASP A 100 -11.81 -18.02 -28.81
N LYS A 101 -10.52 -17.69 -28.74
CA LYS A 101 -9.45 -18.65 -28.53
C LYS A 101 -9.50 -19.28 -27.14
N TRP A 102 -9.68 -18.43 -26.11
CA TRP A 102 -9.84 -18.90 -24.75
C TRP A 102 -11.14 -19.71 -24.58
N TRP A 103 -12.26 -19.21 -25.11
CA TRP A 103 -13.53 -19.91 -25.09
C TRP A 103 -13.47 -21.29 -25.79
N GLY A 104 -12.71 -21.38 -26.88
CA GLY A 104 -12.58 -22.62 -27.69
C GLY A 104 -11.92 -23.77 -26.94
N VAL A 105 -11.09 -23.51 -25.95
CA VAL A 105 -10.38 -24.55 -25.19
C VAL A 105 -11.10 -24.97 -23.91
N LEU A 106 -12.18 -24.28 -23.53
CA LEU A 106 -13.00 -24.67 -22.38
C LEU A 106 -13.87 -25.90 -22.68
N ASP A 107 -14.00 -26.78 -21.71
CA ASP A 107 -15.00 -27.86 -21.76
C ASP A 107 -16.43 -27.33 -21.57
N ALA A 108 -17.42 -28.21 -21.70
CA ALA A 108 -18.83 -27.83 -21.63
C ALA A 108 -19.22 -27.28 -20.24
N GLN A 109 -18.69 -27.87 -19.18
CA GLN A 109 -18.99 -27.45 -17.80
C GLN A 109 -18.43 -26.05 -17.53
N LYS A 110 -17.19 -25.80 -17.92
CA LYS A 110 -16.56 -24.47 -17.76
C LYS A 110 -17.26 -23.40 -18.58
N LYS A 111 -17.73 -23.75 -19.79
CA LYS A 111 -18.55 -22.82 -20.60
C LYS A 111 -19.83 -22.41 -19.89
N GLU A 112 -20.52 -23.37 -19.28
CA GLU A 112 -21.75 -23.10 -18.51
C GLU A 112 -21.48 -22.25 -17.28
N GLU A 113 -20.39 -22.52 -16.53
CA GLU A 113 -19.93 -21.69 -15.39
C GLU A 113 -19.66 -20.25 -15.83
N VAL A 114 -18.95 -20.06 -16.94
CA VAL A 114 -18.67 -18.71 -17.49
C VAL A 114 -19.96 -18.01 -17.90
N GLU A 115 -20.86 -18.67 -18.64
CA GLU A 115 -22.13 -18.07 -19.03
C GLU A 115 -23.00 -17.69 -17.82
N GLN A 116 -22.97 -18.47 -16.76
CA GLN A 116 -23.66 -18.15 -15.52
C GLN A 116 -23.01 -16.92 -14.86
N SER A 117 -21.68 -16.86 -14.82
CA SER A 117 -20.93 -15.71 -14.28
C SER A 117 -21.22 -14.42 -15.06
N LEU A 118 -21.29 -14.49 -16.39
CA LEU A 118 -21.66 -13.32 -17.22
C LEU A 118 -23.08 -12.83 -16.89
N ARG A 119 -24.06 -13.71 -16.69
CA ARG A 119 -25.42 -13.31 -16.26
C ARG A 119 -25.42 -12.65 -14.88
N ILE A 120 -24.62 -13.15 -13.95
CA ILE A 120 -24.46 -12.55 -12.62
C ILE A 120 -23.82 -11.17 -12.74
N LEU A 121 -22.72 -11.04 -13.51
CA LEU A 121 -22.04 -9.77 -13.71
C LEU A 121 -22.92 -8.73 -14.39
N ASP A 122 -23.71 -9.10 -15.39
CA ASP A 122 -24.67 -8.22 -16.03
C ASP A 122 -25.71 -7.69 -15.01
N SER A 123 -26.27 -8.61 -14.21
CA SER A 123 -27.20 -8.23 -13.14
C SER A 123 -26.58 -7.30 -12.10
N GLU A 124 -25.37 -7.60 -11.64
CA GLU A 124 -24.64 -6.75 -10.69
C GLU A 124 -24.29 -5.39 -11.30
N PHE A 125 -23.87 -5.38 -12.56
CA PHE A 125 -23.53 -4.13 -13.26
C PHE A 125 -24.77 -3.24 -13.40
N HIS A 126 -25.86 -3.76 -13.95
CA HIS A 126 -27.09 -3.00 -14.17
C HIS A 126 -27.75 -2.55 -12.88
N ASN A 127 -27.88 -3.43 -11.87
CA ASN A 127 -28.70 -3.17 -10.69
C ASN A 127 -27.91 -2.52 -9.53
N ARG A 128 -26.61 -2.60 -9.53
CA ARG A 128 -25.79 -2.19 -8.38
C ARG A 128 -24.61 -1.29 -8.73
N ILE A 129 -23.69 -1.74 -9.60
CA ILE A 129 -22.48 -0.98 -9.92
C ILE A 129 -22.84 0.32 -10.64
N TYR A 130 -23.50 0.21 -11.79
CA TYR A 130 -23.83 1.32 -12.66
C TYR A 130 -24.64 2.41 -11.94
N PRO A 131 -25.82 2.12 -11.34
CA PRO A 131 -26.63 3.17 -10.71
C PRO A 131 -25.94 3.78 -9.50
N LYS A 132 -25.17 3.00 -8.73
CA LYS A 132 -24.49 3.50 -7.54
C LYS A 132 -23.38 4.48 -7.91
N LEU A 133 -22.47 4.09 -8.81
CA LEU A 133 -21.33 4.91 -9.18
C LEU A 133 -21.71 6.13 -10.00
N THR A 134 -22.63 5.98 -10.97
CA THR A 134 -23.08 7.12 -11.79
C THR A 134 -23.87 8.15 -11.00
N THR A 135 -24.67 7.72 -10.02
CA THR A 135 -25.38 8.65 -9.12
C THR A 135 -24.43 9.49 -8.28
N ILE A 136 -23.30 8.89 -7.87
CA ILE A 136 -22.33 9.53 -6.96
C ILE A 136 -21.36 10.43 -7.75
N PHE A 137 -20.72 9.89 -8.79
CA PHE A 137 -19.61 10.56 -9.49
C PHE A 137 -20.02 11.22 -10.81
N GLY A 138 -21.17 10.88 -11.37
CA GLY A 138 -21.57 11.22 -12.74
C GLY A 138 -21.37 10.01 -13.67
N SER A 139 -21.82 10.15 -14.94
CA SER A 139 -21.77 9.05 -15.90
C SER A 139 -20.39 8.96 -16.60
N GLU A 140 -20.14 7.81 -17.18
CA GLU A 140 -19.25 7.64 -18.32
C GLU A 140 -19.69 8.51 -19.50
N TRP A 141 -18.94 8.52 -20.59
CA TRP A 141 -19.32 9.27 -21.78
C TRP A 141 -20.48 8.59 -22.52
N ILE A 142 -21.69 9.21 -22.50
CA ILE A 142 -22.92 8.72 -23.12
C ILE A 142 -23.40 9.72 -24.18
N PRO A 143 -23.73 9.28 -25.40
CA PRO A 143 -23.74 7.89 -25.91
C PRO A 143 -22.36 7.39 -26.38
N GLY A 144 -21.28 8.13 -26.11
CA GLY A 144 -19.94 7.74 -26.37
C GLY A 144 -19.48 7.95 -27.81
N ILE A 145 -18.28 7.42 -28.12
CA ILE A 145 -17.66 7.56 -29.42
C ILE A 145 -18.34 6.69 -30.49
N ASP A 146 -18.89 5.54 -30.09
CA ASP A 146 -19.61 4.62 -31.01
C ASP A 146 -21.10 4.91 -31.11
N ASN A 147 -21.58 5.90 -30.38
CA ASN A 147 -22.96 6.34 -30.31
C ASN A 147 -23.94 5.24 -29.81
N ASP A 148 -23.44 4.30 -28.97
CA ASP A 148 -24.24 3.33 -28.22
C ASP A 148 -24.42 3.79 -26.76
N LEU A 149 -25.50 3.34 -26.11
CA LEU A 149 -25.78 3.65 -24.70
C LEU A 149 -25.18 2.61 -23.74
N ARG A 150 -24.55 1.58 -24.26
CA ARG A 150 -23.96 0.47 -23.53
C ARG A 150 -22.45 0.51 -23.62
N ILE A 151 -21.82 0.24 -22.52
CA ILE A 151 -20.37 -0.02 -22.55
C ILE A 151 -20.09 -1.44 -23.07
N THR A 152 -18.87 -1.66 -23.52
CA THR A 152 -18.37 -3.00 -23.88
C THR A 152 -17.46 -3.53 -22.79
N ILE A 153 -17.73 -4.75 -22.33
CA ILE A 153 -16.88 -5.49 -21.39
C ILE A 153 -16.25 -6.64 -22.16
N LEU A 154 -14.93 -6.58 -22.36
CA LEU A 154 -14.17 -7.60 -23.07
C LEU A 154 -13.46 -8.53 -22.09
N ILE A 155 -13.75 -9.82 -22.17
CA ILE A 155 -13.18 -10.85 -21.32
C ILE A 155 -12.11 -11.62 -22.10
N HIS A 156 -10.85 -11.53 -21.67
CA HIS A 156 -9.73 -12.28 -22.24
C HIS A 156 -8.72 -12.70 -21.17
N PRO A 157 -7.90 -13.75 -21.38
CA PRO A 157 -6.92 -14.18 -20.39
C PRO A 157 -5.80 -13.18 -20.26
N MET A 158 -5.52 -12.75 -19.01
CA MET A 158 -4.47 -11.78 -18.68
C MET A 158 -3.34 -12.41 -17.86
N LYS A 159 -2.16 -11.78 -17.91
CA LYS A 159 -0.96 -12.16 -17.15
C LYS A 159 -1.09 -11.80 -15.68
N GLY A 160 -0.41 -12.56 -14.83
CA GLY A 160 -0.26 -12.25 -13.40
C GLY A 160 -1.59 -12.16 -12.67
N GLU A 161 -1.65 -11.24 -11.70
CA GLU A 161 -2.81 -11.02 -10.83
C GLU A 161 -3.72 -9.88 -11.30
N ALA A 162 -3.56 -9.40 -12.53
CA ALA A 162 -4.41 -8.35 -13.08
C ALA A 162 -5.88 -8.82 -13.12
N GLY A 163 -6.76 -8.09 -12.47
CA GLY A 163 -8.21 -8.37 -12.47
C GLY A 163 -8.92 -7.84 -13.71
N GLY A 164 -8.43 -6.70 -14.22
CA GLY A 164 -8.92 -6.00 -15.39
C GLY A 164 -7.99 -4.87 -15.79
N TYR A 165 -8.40 -4.07 -16.76
CA TYR A 165 -7.81 -2.77 -17.06
C TYR A 165 -8.80 -1.90 -17.86
N PHE A 166 -8.58 -0.60 -17.79
CA PHE A 166 -9.17 0.42 -18.66
C PHE A 166 -8.11 0.96 -19.64
N ASN A 167 -8.51 1.23 -20.87
CA ASN A 167 -7.65 1.85 -21.87
C ASN A 167 -8.29 3.13 -22.44
N SER A 168 -7.87 4.29 -21.96
CA SER A 168 -8.40 5.57 -22.43
C SER A 168 -8.25 5.79 -23.93
N GLY A 169 -7.32 5.09 -24.58
CA GLY A 169 -7.13 5.13 -26.04
C GLY A 169 -8.36 4.67 -26.83
N ASP A 170 -9.22 3.85 -26.23
CA ASP A 170 -10.45 3.35 -26.88
C ASP A 170 -11.54 4.43 -27.01
N GLU A 171 -11.45 5.49 -26.22
CA GLU A 171 -12.34 6.66 -26.22
C GLU A 171 -11.99 7.69 -27.33
N TYR A 172 -11.03 7.39 -28.18
CA TYR A 172 -10.58 8.27 -29.27
C TYR A 172 -10.80 7.62 -30.63
N SER A 173 -10.89 8.45 -31.68
CA SER A 173 -10.94 7.96 -33.05
C SER A 173 -9.64 7.25 -33.46
N ARG A 174 -9.71 6.31 -34.39
CA ARG A 174 -8.52 5.66 -34.97
C ARG A 174 -7.60 6.62 -35.72
N PHE A 175 -8.07 7.83 -36.05
CA PHE A 175 -7.22 8.89 -36.56
C PHE A 175 -6.30 9.49 -35.50
N GLU A 176 -6.74 9.49 -34.24
CA GLU A 176 -5.99 9.98 -33.08
C GLU A 176 -5.17 8.87 -32.44
N VAL A 177 -5.78 7.68 -32.26
CA VAL A 177 -5.16 6.50 -31.67
C VAL A 177 -5.41 5.31 -32.59
N SER A 178 -4.41 4.89 -33.35
CA SER A 178 -4.52 3.91 -34.45
C SER A 178 -5.08 2.55 -34.02
N ASN A 179 -4.80 2.13 -32.78
CA ASN A 179 -5.27 0.88 -32.17
C ASN A 179 -6.43 1.08 -31.20
N SER A 180 -7.22 2.13 -31.40
CA SER A 180 -8.46 2.36 -30.65
C SER A 180 -9.56 1.38 -31.06
N ASN A 181 -10.31 0.87 -30.11
CA ASN A 181 -11.53 0.12 -30.35
C ASN A 181 -12.73 1.03 -30.67
N GLN A 182 -12.60 2.33 -30.43
CA GLN A 182 -13.65 3.33 -30.60
C GLN A 182 -14.93 2.95 -29.83
N LYS A 183 -14.78 2.68 -28.54
CA LYS A 183 -15.84 2.23 -27.63
C LYS A 183 -15.57 2.67 -26.20
N GLU A 184 -16.64 2.94 -25.47
CA GLU A 184 -16.63 2.98 -24.02
C GLU A 184 -16.49 1.54 -23.51
N MET A 185 -15.28 1.14 -23.09
CA MET A 185 -15.05 -0.24 -22.75
C MET A 185 -14.07 -0.46 -21.63
N VAL A 186 -14.24 -1.61 -20.97
CA VAL A 186 -13.34 -2.13 -19.95
C VAL A 186 -12.99 -3.58 -20.25
N TYR A 187 -11.89 -4.04 -19.68
CA TYR A 187 -11.36 -5.37 -19.89
C TYR A 187 -11.35 -6.14 -18.57
N LEU A 188 -11.79 -7.39 -18.58
CA LEU A 188 -11.75 -8.28 -17.42
C LEU A 188 -10.94 -9.55 -17.72
N ASN A 189 -10.21 -9.99 -16.69
CA ASN A 189 -9.41 -11.21 -16.81
C ASN A 189 -10.29 -12.46 -16.80
N ALA A 190 -10.25 -13.20 -17.91
CA ALA A 190 -10.97 -14.46 -18.07
C ALA A 190 -10.64 -15.49 -16.99
N ASN A 191 -9.43 -15.46 -16.43
CA ASN A 191 -9.00 -16.40 -15.39
C ASN A 191 -9.76 -16.22 -14.07
N TYR A 192 -10.33 -15.04 -13.82
CA TYR A 192 -11.08 -14.71 -12.60
C TYR A 192 -12.58 -14.61 -12.82
N ILE A 193 -13.10 -14.87 -14.05
CA ILE A 193 -14.49 -14.56 -14.43
C ILE A 193 -15.54 -15.22 -13.52
N ALA A 194 -15.24 -16.37 -12.93
CA ALA A 194 -16.10 -17.06 -11.99
C ALA A 194 -15.82 -16.72 -10.51
N GLU A 195 -14.79 -15.92 -10.23
CA GLU A 195 -14.40 -15.58 -8.89
C GLU A 195 -15.25 -14.43 -8.31
N PRO A 196 -15.56 -14.45 -7.01
CA PRO A 196 -16.35 -13.38 -6.36
C PRO A 196 -15.75 -11.97 -6.53
N LEU A 197 -14.42 -11.86 -6.64
CA LEU A 197 -13.72 -10.59 -6.82
C LEU A 197 -13.95 -9.91 -8.17
N THR A 198 -14.42 -10.65 -9.19
CA THR A 198 -14.61 -10.09 -10.54
C THR A 198 -15.58 -8.91 -10.57
N LYS A 199 -16.61 -8.92 -9.71
CA LYS A 199 -17.52 -7.78 -9.56
C LYS A 199 -16.84 -6.53 -8.95
N SER A 200 -15.86 -6.74 -8.06
CA SER A 200 -15.03 -5.65 -7.53
C SER A 200 -14.11 -5.10 -8.61
N PHE A 201 -13.52 -5.95 -9.44
CA PHE A 201 -12.73 -5.53 -10.59
C PHE A 201 -13.58 -4.74 -11.59
N LEU A 202 -14.78 -5.20 -11.90
CA LEU A 202 -15.70 -4.48 -12.80
C LEU A 202 -16.07 -3.09 -12.25
N ALA A 203 -16.32 -2.96 -10.95
CA ALA A 203 -16.59 -1.68 -10.32
C ALA A 203 -15.39 -0.73 -10.39
N HIS A 204 -14.17 -1.26 -10.20
CA HIS A 204 -12.91 -0.53 -10.31
C HIS A 204 -12.71 -0.01 -11.74
N GLU A 205 -12.78 -0.88 -12.75
CA GLU A 205 -12.56 -0.50 -14.15
C GLU A 205 -13.64 0.47 -14.67
N PHE A 206 -14.90 0.28 -14.25
CA PHE A 206 -15.97 1.21 -14.59
C PHE A 206 -15.77 2.59 -13.98
N MET A 207 -15.14 2.69 -12.81
CA MET A 207 -14.81 4.00 -12.22
C MET A 207 -13.78 4.76 -13.06
N HIS A 208 -12.87 4.08 -13.75
CA HIS A 208 -11.97 4.72 -14.70
C HIS A 208 -12.70 5.32 -15.91
N LEU A 209 -13.71 4.63 -16.46
CA LEU A 209 -14.57 5.20 -17.51
C LEU A 209 -15.29 6.48 -17.04
N ILE A 210 -15.83 6.46 -15.82
CA ILE A 210 -16.47 7.65 -15.22
C ILE A 210 -15.43 8.77 -15.06
N THR A 211 -14.25 8.46 -14.49
CA THR A 211 -13.21 9.47 -14.26
C THR A 211 -12.76 10.09 -15.59
N PHE A 212 -12.57 9.29 -16.63
CA PHE A 212 -12.21 9.76 -17.95
C PHE A 212 -13.24 10.76 -18.47
N ASN A 213 -14.53 10.43 -18.43
CA ASN A 213 -15.58 11.36 -18.87
C ASN A 213 -15.60 12.64 -18.04
N GLN A 214 -15.66 12.49 -16.70
CA GLN A 214 -15.85 13.64 -15.80
C GLN A 214 -14.63 14.56 -15.75
N LYS A 215 -13.42 14.03 -15.95
CA LYS A 215 -12.16 14.79 -15.86
C LYS A 215 -11.58 15.14 -17.22
N ASP A 216 -11.33 14.14 -18.08
CA ASP A 216 -10.68 14.39 -19.36
C ASP A 216 -11.62 15.03 -20.37
N LYS A 217 -12.84 14.50 -20.54
CA LYS A 217 -13.80 15.03 -21.55
C LYS A 217 -14.46 16.32 -21.07
N ILE A 218 -14.99 16.37 -19.86
CA ILE A 218 -15.78 17.52 -19.37
C ILE A 218 -14.87 18.65 -18.89
N GLN A 219 -13.83 18.38 -18.10
CA GLN A 219 -12.92 19.40 -17.58
C GLN A 219 -11.77 19.73 -18.54
N GLY A 220 -11.47 18.83 -19.48
CA GLY A 220 -10.40 19.00 -20.47
C GLY A 220 -9.00 18.80 -19.90
N ILE A 221 -8.86 18.05 -18.81
CA ILE A 221 -7.58 17.78 -18.15
C ILE A 221 -7.55 16.33 -17.65
N GLY A 222 -6.45 15.61 -17.88
CA GLY A 222 -6.26 14.26 -17.37
C GLY A 222 -5.90 14.26 -15.88
N GLU A 223 -6.48 13.34 -15.11
CA GLU A 223 -6.18 13.17 -13.69
C GLU A 223 -4.78 12.59 -13.47
N GLU A 224 -4.17 12.87 -12.33
CA GLU A 224 -2.98 12.14 -11.89
C GLU A 224 -3.32 10.67 -11.61
N VAL A 225 -2.43 9.76 -12.02
CA VAL A 225 -2.69 8.30 -11.97
C VAL A 225 -3.09 7.85 -10.57
N TRP A 226 -2.34 8.25 -9.55
CA TRP A 226 -2.61 7.85 -8.17
C TRP A 226 -4.01 8.26 -7.68
N LEU A 227 -4.51 9.44 -8.05
CA LEU A 227 -5.85 9.90 -7.61
C LEU A 227 -6.97 9.27 -8.45
N ASN A 228 -6.70 8.97 -9.74
CA ASN A 228 -7.59 8.15 -10.54
C ASN A 228 -7.76 6.75 -9.94
N GLU A 229 -6.64 6.12 -9.59
CA GLU A 229 -6.64 4.80 -8.93
C GLU A 229 -7.28 4.84 -7.52
N ALA A 230 -7.09 5.93 -6.75
CA ALA A 230 -7.74 6.10 -5.45
C ALA A 230 -9.26 6.00 -5.54
N ARG A 231 -9.85 6.64 -6.56
CA ARG A 231 -11.29 6.57 -6.80
C ARG A 231 -11.72 5.17 -7.24
N ALA A 232 -10.95 4.56 -8.13
CA ALA A 232 -11.22 3.21 -8.64
C ALA A 232 -11.11 2.15 -7.53
N GLU A 233 -10.08 2.23 -6.67
CA GLU A 233 -9.91 1.35 -5.51
C GLU A 233 -11.00 1.51 -4.45
N TYR A 234 -11.59 2.68 -4.33
CA TYR A 234 -12.69 2.91 -3.39
C TYR A 234 -14.07 2.51 -3.94
N ALA A 235 -14.21 2.33 -5.26
CA ALA A 235 -15.48 1.99 -5.90
C ALA A 235 -16.10 0.68 -5.38
N PRO A 236 -15.36 -0.43 -5.18
CA PRO A 236 -15.91 -1.66 -4.57
C PRO A 236 -16.50 -1.42 -3.17
N THR A 237 -15.84 -0.62 -2.34
CA THR A 237 -16.34 -0.25 -1.00
C THR A 237 -17.66 0.53 -1.10
N LEU A 238 -17.75 1.51 -2.00
CA LEU A 238 -18.97 2.29 -2.22
C LEU A 238 -20.12 1.42 -2.70
N VAL A 239 -19.85 0.46 -3.56
CA VAL A 239 -20.86 -0.49 -4.05
C VAL A 239 -21.26 -1.48 -2.96
N GLY A 240 -20.42 -1.63 -1.90
CA GLY A 240 -20.68 -2.49 -0.74
C GLY A 240 -20.15 -3.91 -0.90
N TYR A 241 -19.15 -4.13 -1.77
CA TYR A 241 -18.51 -5.44 -1.95
C TYR A 241 -17.52 -5.79 -0.83
N ASP A 242 -17.09 -4.78 -0.07
CA ASP A 242 -16.19 -4.94 1.08
C ASP A 242 -16.94 -5.06 2.43
N SER A 243 -18.27 -5.18 2.41
CA SER A 243 -19.06 -5.38 3.64
C SER A 243 -18.78 -6.72 4.30
N GLU A 244 -18.53 -7.77 3.50
CA GLU A 244 -17.96 -9.02 3.96
C GLU A 244 -16.45 -8.95 3.73
N TYR A 245 -15.70 -8.87 4.83
CA TYR A 245 -14.25 -8.64 4.78
C TYR A 245 -13.47 -9.80 4.18
N GLU A 246 -13.83 -11.03 4.58
CA GLU A 246 -13.13 -12.24 4.13
C GLU A 246 -13.32 -12.46 2.63
N GLY A 247 -12.21 -12.56 1.92
CA GLY A 247 -12.19 -12.69 0.45
C GLY A 247 -12.51 -11.41 -0.32
N SER A 248 -12.69 -10.26 0.36
CA SER A 248 -12.95 -8.97 -0.28
C SER A 248 -11.71 -8.35 -0.93
N ASN A 249 -11.92 -7.35 -1.79
CA ASN A 249 -10.83 -6.53 -2.30
C ASN A 249 -10.12 -5.77 -1.17
N LEU A 250 -10.85 -5.27 -0.19
CA LEU A 250 -10.29 -4.59 0.97
C LEU A 250 -9.32 -5.48 1.75
N GLN A 251 -9.68 -6.75 2.03
CA GLN A 251 -8.77 -7.68 2.70
C GLN A 251 -7.47 -7.90 1.89
N ARG A 252 -7.60 -8.05 0.58
CA ARG A 252 -6.43 -8.18 -0.31
C ARG A 252 -5.52 -6.97 -0.24
N ARG A 253 -6.08 -5.74 -0.26
CA ARG A 253 -5.32 -4.49 -0.19
C ARG A 253 -4.67 -4.27 1.17
N VAL A 254 -5.34 -4.62 2.25
CA VAL A 254 -4.75 -4.62 3.60
C VAL A 254 -3.51 -5.51 3.65
N LYS A 255 -3.59 -6.72 3.11
CA LYS A 255 -2.43 -7.63 3.08
C LYS A 255 -1.27 -7.03 2.29
N GLN A 256 -1.53 -6.53 1.08
CA GLN A 256 -0.52 -5.91 0.22
C GLN A 256 0.15 -4.69 0.88
N PHE A 257 -0.63 -3.85 1.55
CA PHE A 257 -0.09 -2.72 2.32
C PHE A 257 0.81 -3.17 3.47
N LEU A 258 0.40 -4.16 4.26
CA LEU A 258 1.18 -4.62 5.41
C LEU A 258 2.49 -5.33 5.01
N GLU A 259 2.60 -5.83 3.79
CA GLU A 259 3.84 -6.38 3.23
C GLU A 259 4.87 -5.27 2.93
N GLU A 260 4.44 -4.10 2.43
CA GLU A 260 5.29 -2.95 2.09
C GLU A 260 4.67 -1.61 2.56
N PRO A 261 4.56 -1.36 3.87
CA PRO A 261 3.80 -0.23 4.40
C PRO A 261 4.43 1.14 4.12
N SER A 262 5.73 1.18 3.81
CA SER A 262 6.44 2.42 3.45
C SER A 262 6.37 2.74 1.96
N ASN A 263 5.45 2.14 1.20
CA ASN A 263 5.21 2.51 -0.18
C ASN A 263 4.58 3.92 -0.27
N SER A 264 4.96 4.69 -1.30
CA SER A 264 4.40 6.03 -1.55
C SER A 264 2.96 5.94 -2.04
N ILE A 265 2.07 6.79 -1.54
CA ILE A 265 0.69 6.85 -2.05
C ILE A 265 0.55 7.62 -3.37
N THR A 266 1.61 8.25 -3.85
CA THR A 266 1.59 9.08 -5.09
C THR A 266 2.51 8.58 -6.18
N GLU A 267 3.50 7.75 -5.88
CA GLU A 267 4.30 7.03 -6.87
C GLU A 267 3.48 5.85 -7.40
N TRP A 268 3.51 5.64 -8.70
CA TRP A 268 2.72 4.58 -9.31
C TRP A 268 3.57 3.70 -10.21
N GLN A 269 3.98 2.55 -9.72
CA GLN A 269 4.75 1.54 -10.44
C GLN A 269 3.88 0.37 -10.92
N ASN A 270 2.59 0.40 -10.59
CA ASN A 270 1.63 -0.67 -10.86
C ASN A 270 2.01 -2.00 -10.17
N VAL A 271 2.47 -1.90 -8.93
CA VAL A 271 2.77 -3.05 -8.07
C VAL A 271 1.73 -3.20 -6.96
N PRO A 272 1.56 -4.39 -6.38
CA PRO A 272 0.57 -4.61 -5.32
C PRO A 272 0.61 -3.62 -4.16
N ALA A 273 1.82 -3.16 -3.78
CA ALA A 273 2.03 -2.20 -2.70
C ALA A 273 1.39 -0.83 -2.98
N ASP A 274 1.41 -0.35 -4.25
CA ASP A 274 0.79 0.92 -4.65
C ASP A 274 -0.70 0.89 -4.35
N TYR A 275 -1.37 -0.17 -4.78
CA TYR A 275 -2.81 -0.37 -4.55
C TYR A 275 -3.15 -0.49 -3.06
N GLY A 276 -2.31 -1.22 -2.30
CA GLY A 276 -2.52 -1.42 -0.86
C GLY A 276 -2.43 -0.11 -0.08
N ALA A 277 -1.35 0.66 -0.27
CA ALA A 277 -1.13 1.94 0.40
C ALA A 277 -2.22 2.95 0.06
N LEU A 278 -2.55 3.06 -1.23
CA LEU A 278 -3.52 4.00 -1.74
C LEU A 278 -4.95 3.66 -1.29
N ASN A 279 -5.34 2.38 -1.30
CA ASN A 279 -6.65 1.95 -0.81
C ASN A 279 -6.82 2.33 0.67
N LEU A 280 -5.86 1.99 1.55
CA LEU A 280 -5.99 2.29 2.97
C LEU A 280 -5.98 3.79 3.26
N PHE A 281 -5.17 4.57 2.56
CA PHE A 281 -5.23 6.03 2.65
C PHE A 281 -6.61 6.56 2.22
N THR A 282 -7.17 6.04 1.14
CA THR A 282 -8.48 6.47 0.62
C THR A 282 -9.63 6.09 1.56
N GLN A 283 -9.58 4.88 2.18
CA GLN A 283 -10.53 4.50 3.23
C GLN A 283 -10.48 5.53 4.37
N TYR A 284 -9.30 5.86 4.88
CA TYR A 284 -9.12 6.86 5.92
C TYR A 284 -9.66 8.23 5.50
N LEU A 285 -9.29 8.72 4.31
CA LEU A 285 -9.75 10.01 3.77
C LEU A 285 -11.28 10.07 3.75
N VAL A 286 -11.94 9.04 3.24
CA VAL A 286 -13.41 9.05 3.11
C VAL A 286 -14.11 8.88 4.45
N GLU A 287 -13.58 8.08 5.36
CA GLU A 287 -14.15 7.90 6.70
C GLU A 287 -14.17 9.19 7.52
N HIS A 288 -13.15 10.02 7.36
CA HIS A 288 -12.98 11.25 8.14
C HIS A 288 -13.56 12.50 7.45
N TYR A 289 -13.46 12.58 6.13
CA TYR A 289 -13.78 13.77 5.36
C TYR A 289 -14.95 13.55 4.38
N GLY A 290 -15.45 12.32 4.26
CA GLY A 290 -16.57 11.95 3.40
C GLY A 290 -16.20 11.74 1.94
N ALA A 291 -16.95 10.86 1.26
CA ALA A 291 -16.76 10.57 -0.17
C ALA A 291 -16.94 11.82 -1.06
N LYS A 292 -17.59 12.87 -0.53
CA LYS A 292 -17.80 14.14 -1.26
C LYS A 292 -16.48 14.79 -1.69
N ILE A 293 -15.39 14.59 -0.95
CA ILE A 293 -14.05 15.12 -1.31
C ILE A 293 -13.57 14.51 -2.63
N LEU A 294 -13.73 13.19 -2.82
CA LEU A 294 -13.38 12.52 -4.07
C LEU A 294 -14.27 12.97 -5.24
N ILE A 295 -15.57 13.23 -4.98
CA ILE A 295 -16.55 13.66 -5.97
C ILE A 295 -16.26 15.10 -6.43
N ASP A 296 -16.05 16.00 -5.49
CA ASP A 296 -15.84 17.42 -5.81
C ASP A 296 -14.49 17.61 -6.49
N SER A 297 -13.42 16.92 -6.05
CA SER A 297 -12.12 16.97 -6.70
C SER A 297 -12.16 16.48 -8.16
N LEU A 298 -13.02 15.52 -8.48
CA LEU A 298 -13.22 15.03 -9.84
C LEU A 298 -13.81 16.13 -10.77
N LYS A 299 -14.64 17.01 -10.26
CA LYS A 299 -15.33 18.07 -11.01
C LYS A 299 -14.52 19.36 -11.17
N LEU A 300 -13.34 19.44 -10.57
CA LEU A 300 -12.46 20.61 -10.66
C LEU A 300 -11.54 20.54 -11.90
N LYS A 301 -11.07 21.71 -12.35
CA LYS A 301 -10.04 21.83 -13.41
C LYS A 301 -8.61 21.64 -12.91
N THR A 302 -8.43 21.41 -11.64
CA THR A 302 -7.16 21.02 -11.01
C THR A 302 -7.09 19.51 -10.81
N VAL A 303 -5.90 18.95 -10.63
CA VAL A 303 -5.65 17.50 -10.52
C VAL A 303 -4.88 17.18 -9.25
N GLY A 304 -4.86 15.92 -8.86
CA GLY A 304 -4.04 15.43 -7.77
C GLY A 304 -4.30 16.15 -6.44
N ILE A 305 -3.22 16.41 -5.70
CA ILE A 305 -3.26 17.05 -4.36
C ILE A 305 -3.99 18.39 -4.39
N GLU A 306 -3.78 19.19 -5.44
CA GLU A 306 -4.40 20.50 -5.54
C GLU A 306 -5.94 20.39 -5.66
N SER A 307 -6.45 19.40 -6.41
CA SER A 307 -7.89 19.17 -6.52
C SER A 307 -8.50 18.71 -5.20
N LEU A 308 -7.80 17.90 -4.43
CA LEU A 308 -8.24 17.48 -3.10
C LEU A 308 -8.27 18.66 -2.12
N ASN A 309 -7.23 19.50 -2.11
CA ASN A 309 -7.17 20.69 -1.25
C ASN A 309 -8.30 21.66 -1.56
N GLN A 310 -8.60 21.89 -2.84
CA GLN A 310 -9.75 22.73 -3.22
C GLN A 310 -11.09 22.10 -2.81
N ALA A 311 -11.25 20.78 -2.96
CA ALA A 311 -12.45 20.09 -2.53
C ALA A 311 -12.64 20.14 -1.00
N LEU A 312 -11.55 19.98 -0.23
CA LEU A 312 -11.56 20.13 1.23
C LEU A 312 -12.00 21.53 1.63
N ALA A 313 -11.39 22.56 1.08
CA ALA A 313 -11.74 23.96 1.35
C ALA A 313 -13.21 24.28 0.97
N GLN A 314 -13.71 23.77 -0.16
CA GLN A 314 -15.13 23.93 -0.57
C GLN A 314 -16.11 23.25 0.39
N ASN A 315 -15.67 22.23 1.11
CA ASN A 315 -16.45 21.51 2.12
C ASN A 315 -16.16 21.97 3.56
N TYR A 316 -15.50 23.14 3.70
CA TYR A 316 -15.24 23.81 4.97
C TYR A 316 -14.32 23.04 5.93
N PHE A 317 -13.44 22.19 5.39
CA PHE A 317 -12.36 21.58 6.17
C PHE A 317 -11.15 22.52 6.23
N GLU A 318 -10.54 22.63 7.40
CA GLU A 318 -9.34 23.45 7.62
C GLU A 318 -8.06 22.69 7.26
N GLU A 319 -8.09 21.37 7.34
CA GLU A 319 -6.98 20.49 7.00
C GLU A 319 -6.74 20.44 5.50
N ASP A 320 -5.48 20.48 5.12
CA ASP A 320 -5.03 20.18 3.77
C ASP A 320 -4.59 18.71 3.64
N PHE A 321 -4.32 18.28 2.41
CA PHE A 321 -3.83 16.94 2.12
C PHE A 321 -2.59 16.57 2.93
N SER A 322 -1.69 17.54 3.18
CA SER A 322 -0.47 17.33 3.95
C SER A 322 -0.78 16.99 5.41
N GLN A 323 -1.75 17.67 6.02
CA GLN A 323 -2.17 17.36 7.38
C GLN A 323 -2.88 16.00 7.44
N ILE A 324 -3.78 15.73 6.50
CA ILE A 324 -4.51 14.46 6.42
C ILE A 324 -3.57 13.28 6.26
N PHE A 325 -2.58 13.39 5.38
CA PHE A 325 -1.55 12.35 5.21
C PHE A 325 -0.74 12.13 6.50
N THR A 326 -0.36 13.22 7.17
CA THR A 326 0.40 13.16 8.43
C THR A 326 -0.43 12.46 9.52
N ASP A 327 -1.70 12.80 9.66
CA ASP A 327 -2.62 12.18 10.62
C ASP A 327 -2.86 10.70 10.29
N TRP A 328 -2.98 10.36 9.00
CA TRP A 328 -3.09 8.98 8.56
C TRP A 328 -1.88 8.12 8.93
N THR A 329 -0.65 8.65 8.84
CA THR A 329 0.55 7.89 9.23
C THR A 329 0.57 7.54 10.72
N VAL A 330 -0.07 8.35 11.56
CA VAL A 330 -0.30 8.03 12.98
C VAL A 330 -1.44 7.04 13.12
N ALA A 331 -2.58 7.28 12.44
CA ALA A 331 -3.76 6.43 12.50
C ALA A 331 -3.45 4.97 12.17
N ILE A 332 -2.74 4.72 11.07
CA ILE A 332 -2.39 3.35 10.64
C ILE A 332 -1.38 2.66 11.58
N PHE A 333 -0.70 3.40 12.44
CA PHE A 333 0.23 2.85 13.43
C PHE A 333 -0.45 2.58 14.77
N VAL A 334 -1.15 3.56 15.35
CA VAL A 334 -1.78 3.40 16.68
C VAL A 334 -3.17 2.79 16.59
N ASN A 335 -3.93 3.22 15.60
CA ASN A 335 -5.34 2.89 15.37
C ASN A 335 -6.17 2.98 16.66
N ASP A 336 -6.12 4.16 17.28
CA ASP A 336 -6.76 4.46 18.56
C ASP A 336 -7.53 5.79 18.48
N CYS A 337 -8.85 5.70 18.45
CA CYS A 337 -9.74 6.85 18.36
C CYS A 337 -9.70 7.78 19.59
N SER A 338 -9.14 7.32 20.72
CA SER A 338 -9.00 8.11 21.93
C SER A 338 -7.72 8.94 21.99
N LEU A 339 -6.78 8.71 21.05
CA LEU A 339 -5.52 9.45 21.02
C LEU A 339 -5.78 10.91 20.65
N ALA A 340 -5.23 11.82 21.44
CA ALA A 340 -5.24 13.25 21.20
C ALA A 340 -3.84 13.84 21.44
N PRO A 341 -3.45 14.93 20.77
CA PRO A 341 -2.24 15.66 21.08
C PRO A 341 -2.27 16.20 22.53
N LEU A 342 -1.12 16.28 23.19
CA LEU A 342 -1.01 16.71 24.60
C LEU A 342 -1.58 18.12 24.87
N ASP A 343 -1.54 19.01 23.88
CA ASP A 343 -2.02 20.40 23.99
C ASP A 343 -3.49 20.58 23.59
N SER A 344 -4.24 19.50 23.37
CA SER A 344 -5.59 19.54 22.81
C SER A 344 -6.73 19.68 23.83
N GLU A 345 -6.45 19.83 25.12
CA GLU A 345 -7.50 19.96 26.18
C GLU A 345 -8.50 21.12 25.93
N HIS A 346 -8.18 22.04 25.01
CA HIS A 346 -9.02 23.20 24.66
C HIS A 346 -9.58 23.14 23.22
N LEU A 347 -9.29 22.11 22.43
CA LEU A 347 -9.71 22.02 21.02
C LEU A 347 -10.88 21.04 20.87
N THR A 348 -12.07 21.56 20.67
CA THR A 348 -13.23 20.77 20.26
C THR A 348 -13.03 20.27 18.83
N GLY A 349 -13.09 18.94 18.61
CA GLY A 349 -13.01 18.32 17.28
C GLY A 349 -11.79 17.44 17.00
N TRP A 350 -10.90 17.24 17.98
CA TRP A 350 -9.72 16.35 17.82
C TRP A 350 -10.01 14.85 18.06
N SER A 351 -11.19 14.52 18.55
CA SER A 351 -11.56 13.12 18.78
C SER A 351 -11.68 12.34 17.47
N GLU A 352 -11.13 11.13 17.47
CA GLU A 352 -11.27 10.14 16.41
C GLU A 352 -10.40 10.28 15.15
N LYS A 353 -9.40 11.18 15.10
CA LYS A 353 -8.53 11.34 13.91
C LYS A 353 -7.51 10.20 13.73
N TYR A 354 -7.10 9.56 14.81
CA TYR A 354 -5.98 8.60 14.75
C TYR A 354 -6.42 7.14 14.76
N CYS A 355 -7.52 6.85 14.07
CA CYS A 355 -8.06 5.49 13.93
C CYS A 355 -8.85 5.33 12.64
N TYR A 356 -9.14 4.06 12.30
CA TYR A 356 -10.18 3.71 11.33
C TYR A 356 -11.52 3.51 12.03
N LYS A 357 -12.59 4.00 11.40
CA LYS A 357 -13.98 3.81 11.87
C LYS A 357 -14.59 2.53 11.34
N ASN A 358 -14.10 2.01 10.21
CA ASN A 358 -14.52 0.74 9.63
C ASN A 358 -14.10 -0.43 10.56
N GLU A 359 -15.09 -1.23 10.98
CA GLU A 359 -14.88 -2.38 11.87
C GLU A 359 -13.81 -3.35 11.34
N ASN A 360 -13.76 -3.52 10.00
CA ASN A 360 -12.81 -4.41 9.35
C ASN A 360 -11.35 -3.89 9.40
N LEU A 361 -11.16 -2.60 9.69
CA LEU A 361 -9.84 -1.97 9.74
C LEU A 361 -9.38 -1.62 11.17
N LYS A 362 -10.21 -1.78 12.19
CA LYS A 362 -9.89 -1.39 13.58
C LYS A 362 -8.65 -2.07 14.17
N GLU A 363 -8.33 -3.28 13.72
CA GLU A 363 -7.16 -4.03 14.21
C GLU A 363 -5.93 -3.90 13.31
N ILE A 364 -6.05 -3.16 12.21
CA ILE A 364 -4.93 -3.01 11.26
C ILE A 364 -3.91 -2.02 11.81
N ARG A 365 -2.66 -2.45 11.90
CA ARG A 365 -1.53 -1.62 12.34
C ARG A 365 -0.27 -1.98 11.59
N VAL A 366 0.51 -0.98 11.22
CA VAL A 366 1.86 -1.19 10.69
C VAL A 366 2.81 -1.63 11.80
N THR A 367 3.75 -2.49 11.44
CA THR A 367 4.83 -2.90 12.33
C THR A 367 6.02 -1.96 12.14
N PRO A 368 6.47 -1.22 13.17
CA PRO A 368 7.60 -0.31 13.06
C PRO A 368 8.93 -1.07 13.02
N SER A 369 9.96 -0.45 12.43
CA SER A 369 11.35 -0.90 12.59
C SER A 369 11.79 -0.71 14.04
N ILE A 370 12.13 -1.79 14.72
CA ILE A 370 12.50 -1.78 16.14
C ILE A 370 14.01 -1.54 16.28
N ASN A 371 14.37 -0.54 17.08
CA ASN A 371 15.73 -0.12 17.35
C ASN A 371 16.02 -0.26 18.85
N PHE A 372 16.93 -1.15 19.21
CA PHE A 372 17.33 -1.41 20.59
C PHE A 372 18.50 -0.51 21.00
N LEU A 373 18.35 0.15 22.14
CA LEU A 373 19.43 0.90 22.78
C LEU A 373 19.94 0.12 24.00
N PRO A 374 21.26 0.07 24.24
CA PRO A 374 21.80 -0.58 25.41
C PRO A 374 21.24 -0.02 26.73
N LEU A 375 21.04 -0.88 27.71
CA LEU A 375 20.46 -0.50 29.01
C LEU A 375 21.34 0.47 29.81
N TYR A 376 22.67 0.40 29.64
CA TYR A 376 23.64 1.18 30.41
C TYR A 376 24.71 1.79 29.51
N GLY A 377 25.21 2.97 29.90
CA GLY A 377 26.31 3.65 29.25
C GLY A 377 25.90 4.59 28.11
N LYS A 378 26.87 5.38 27.64
CA LYS A 378 26.72 6.22 26.46
C LYS A 378 26.69 5.34 25.25
N SER A 379 25.53 5.22 24.62
CA SER A 379 25.39 4.52 23.35
C SER A 379 24.74 5.44 22.34
N THR A 380 25.21 5.41 21.12
CA THR A 380 24.64 6.14 20.00
C THR A 380 24.41 5.15 18.86
N LEU A 381 23.21 5.12 18.36
CA LEU A 381 22.84 4.39 17.15
C LEU A 381 22.53 5.42 16.07
N GLY A 382 23.30 5.44 14.98
CA GLY A 382 23.06 6.31 13.84
C GLY A 382 22.78 5.50 12.59
N VAL A 383 21.75 5.88 11.84
CA VAL A 383 21.29 5.15 10.65
C VAL A 383 20.93 6.13 9.54
N SER A 384 21.47 5.87 8.34
CA SER A 384 21.04 6.52 7.11
C SER A 384 19.95 5.68 6.45
N GLN A 385 18.90 6.35 6.00
CA GLN A 385 17.74 5.75 5.36
C GLN A 385 17.37 6.52 4.09
N THR A 386 16.54 5.92 3.27
CA THR A 386 15.90 6.58 2.12
C THR A 386 14.39 6.42 2.22
N THR A 387 13.67 7.35 1.61
CA THR A 387 12.21 7.34 1.50
C THR A 387 11.77 7.99 0.20
N LYS A 388 10.49 7.93 -0.11
CA LYS A 388 9.83 8.61 -1.23
C LYS A 388 8.95 9.75 -0.70
N ASN A 389 8.53 10.66 -1.60
CA ASN A 389 7.45 11.60 -1.25
C ASN A 389 6.17 10.82 -0.89
N TRP A 390 5.45 11.30 0.11
CA TRP A 390 4.16 10.74 0.54
C TRP A 390 4.24 9.25 0.93
N SER A 391 5.33 8.90 1.62
CA SER A 391 5.59 7.60 2.21
C SER A 391 5.72 7.73 3.73
N GLY A 392 5.06 6.85 4.48
CA GLY A 392 5.21 6.77 5.94
C GLY A 392 6.38 5.88 6.32
N ASN A 393 7.13 6.29 7.36
CA ASN A 393 8.22 5.47 7.91
C ASN A 393 8.09 5.43 9.44
N TRP A 394 8.19 4.26 10.04
CA TRP A 394 7.96 4.08 11.48
C TRP A 394 9.19 3.47 12.14
N PHE A 395 9.83 4.23 13.03
CA PHE A 395 10.99 3.78 13.79
C PHE A 395 10.67 3.80 15.27
N LYS A 396 10.68 2.63 15.92
CA LYS A 396 10.43 2.45 17.35
C LYS A 396 11.75 2.23 18.07
N PHE A 397 11.98 2.99 19.13
CA PHE A 397 13.15 2.90 20.00
C PHE A 397 12.73 2.35 21.34
N ILE A 398 13.45 1.32 21.79
CA ILE A 398 13.24 0.64 23.08
C ILE A 398 14.57 0.31 23.73
N GLY A 399 14.53 -0.06 25.00
CA GLY A 399 15.74 -0.30 25.78
C GLY A 399 16.40 1.01 26.23
N GLY A 400 17.48 0.89 26.99
CA GLY A 400 18.15 2.04 27.61
C GLY A 400 17.40 2.60 28.81
N LYS A 401 18.12 3.37 29.64
CA LYS A 401 17.57 4.02 30.82
C LYS A 401 18.25 5.38 31.03
N GLY A 402 17.46 6.45 31.13
CA GLY A 402 17.94 7.81 31.34
C GLY A 402 17.22 8.85 30.48
N VAL A 403 17.97 9.74 29.85
CA VAL A 403 17.43 10.71 28.89
C VAL A 403 17.67 10.16 27.48
N PHE A 404 16.58 9.80 26.80
CA PHE A 404 16.64 9.43 25.39
C PHE A 404 16.77 10.71 24.56
N LYS A 405 17.78 10.78 23.71
CA LYS A 405 17.97 11.87 22.74
C LYS A 405 17.93 11.32 21.34
N ILE A 406 17.18 11.97 20.45
CA ILE A 406 17.22 11.67 19.02
C ILE A 406 17.47 12.95 18.23
N GLU A 407 18.38 12.86 17.26
CA GLU A 407 18.69 13.89 16.28
C GLU A 407 18.25 13.39 14.91
N PHE A 408 17.66 14.29 14.12
CA PHE A 408 17.24 14.00 12.75
C PHE A 408 17.89 15.00 11.80
N ILE A 409 18.34 14.50 10.64
CA ILE A 409 18.94 15.29 9.56
C ILE A 409 18.31 14.82 8.25
N GLY A 410 17.43 15.63 7.70
CA GLY A 410 16.83 15.43 6.37
C GLY A 410 17.66 16.07 5.26
N ASN A 411 17.40 15.65 4.02
CA ASN A 411 17.92 16.36 2.85
C ASN A 411 17.31 17.78 2.82
N PRO A 412 18.12 18.85 2.83
CA PRO A 412 17.62 20.23 2.95
C PRO A 412 16.81 20.73 1.74
N GLU A 413 16.84 20.04 0.60
CA GLU A 413 16.04 20.36 -0.58
C GLU A 413 14.61 19.80 -0.48
N ASN A 414 14.30 19.04 0.57
CA ASN A 414 13.03 18.38 0.76
C ASN A 414 12.35 18.82 2.06
N LEU A 415 11.03 18.83 2.05
CA LEU A 415 10.24 19.16 3.22
C LEU A 415 9.90 17.87 3.98
N PHE A 416 10.52 17.67 5.12
CA PHE A 416 10.16 16.61 6.05
C PHE A 416 9.12 17.10 7.06
N LYS A 417 8.15 16.23 7.36
CA LYS A 417 7.27 16.32 8.51
C LYS A 417 7.47 15.10 9.39
N ILE A 418 7.60 15.33 10.68
CA ILE A 418 7.86 14.26 11.64
C ILE A 418 6.92 14.43 12.82
N LEU A 419 6.13 13.41 13.10
CA LEU A 419 5.47 13.22 14.38
C LEU A 419 6.25 12.22 15.21
N TYR A 420 6.17 12.34 16.53
CA TYR A 420 6.66 11.29 17.40
C TYR A 420 5.65 10.96 18.49
N LEU A 421 5.67 9.69 18.87
CA LEU A 421 4.86 9.18 19.98
C LEU A 421 5.80 8.70 21.09
N THR A 422 5.41 8.97 22.32
CA THR A 422 5.95 8.30 23.49
C THR A 422 4.93 7.26 23.97
N GLN A 423 5.42 6.12 24.42
CA GLN A 423 4.58 5.09 25.06
C GLN A 423 4.99 4.95 26.50
N ASP A 424 4.05 5.04 27.43
CA ASP A 424 4.33 4.84 28.84
C ASP A 424 4.41 3.35 29.22
N LEU A 425 4.66 3.04 30.51
CA LEU A 425 4.73 1.67 30.99
C LEU A 425 3.37 0.94 31.01
N SER A 426 2.26 1.67 30.91
CA SER A 426 0.91 1.09 30.78
C SER A 426 0.54 0.77 29.34
N GLY A 427 1.38 1.19 28.37
CA GLY A 427 1.14 1.02 26.94
C GLY A 427 0.41 2.19 26.29
N LYS A 428 0.05 3.24 27.03
CA LYS A 428 -0.65 4.41 26.50
C LYS A 428 0.30 5.29 25.69
N TYR A 429 -0.16 5.71 24.50
CA TYR A 429 0.56 6.64 23.64
C TYR A 429 0.24 8.10 23.93
N SER A 430 1.24 8.97 23.75
CA SER A 430 1.12 10.43 23.72
C SER A 430 1.76 10.94 22.46
N LEU A 431 1.05 11.79 21.69
CA LEU A 431 1.47 12.31 20.40
C LEU A 431 2.10 13.70 20.54
N ASN A 432 3.19 13.91 19.82
CA ASN A 432 3.96 15.16 19.84
C ASN A 432 4.49 15.51 18.44
N PHE A 433 4.88 16.78 18.26
CA PHE A 433 5.50 17.27 17.04
C PHE A 433 7.02 17.33 17.17
N PHE A 434 7.72 16.89 16.14
CA PHE A 434 9.17 16.98 16.02
C PHE A 434 9.53 18.18 15.13
N SER A 435 9.93 19.29 15.72
CA SER A 435 10.27 20.52 14.97
C SER A 435 11.60 20.40 14.24
N LEU A 436 11.62 20.81 12.97
CA LEU A 436 12.81 20.89 12.13
C LEU A 436 13.12 22.35 11.79
N ASP A 437 14.41 22.67 11.67
CA ASP A 437 14.88 23.95 11.15
C ASP A 437 14.78 24.03 9.60
N GLU A 438 15.15 25.18 9.03
CA GLU A 438 15.15 25.39 7.56
C GLU A 438 16.11 24.44 6.81
N LYS A 439 17.07 23.84 7.50
CA LYS A 439 18.01 22.85 6.95
C LYS A 439 17.55 21.41 7.19
N GLN A 440 16.29 21.23 7.60
CA GLN A 440 15.67 19.96 7.90
C GLN A 440 16.39 19.19 9.03
N ARG A 441 16.84 19.91 10.06
CA ARG A 441 17.49 19.34 11.25
C ARG A 441 16.67 19.62 12.49
N GLY A 442 16.63 18.66 13.38
CA GLY A 442 15.95 18.80 14.65
C GLY A 442 16.44 17.78 15.66
N GLU A 443 16.15 18.04 16.92
CA GLU A 443 16.43 17.13 18.03
C GLU A 443 15.33 17.17 19.07
N ILE A 444 15.11 16.06 19.73
CA ILE A 444 14.26 15.95 20.91
C ILE A 444 14.98 15.18 22.00
N SER A 445 14.63 15.49 23.25
CA SER A 445 15.10 14.78 24.44
C SER A 445 13.92 14.35 25.28
N ILE A 446 13.83 13.07 25.58
CA ILE A 446 12.76 12.46 26.38
C ILE A 446 13.35 12.02 27.71
N PRO A 447 13.01 12.68 28.82
CA PRO A 447 13.46 12.29 30.16
C PRO A 447 12.76 11.00 30.62
N GLU A 448 13.33 10.34 31.60
CA GLU A 448 12.76 9.17 32.25
C GLU A 448 12.46 7.99 31.30
N PHE A 449 13.22 7.93 30.19
CA PHE A 449 13.16 6.81 29.25
C PHE A 449 13.66 5.53 29.95
N GLY A 450 12.91 4.43 29.80
CA GLY A 450 13.11 3.17 30.51
C GLY A 450 12.64 3.21 31.99
N GLU A 451 12.10 4.35 32.47
CA GLU A 451 11.53 4.50 33.82
C GLU A 451 10.03 4.81 33.80
N LYS A 452 9.61 5.79 33.01
CA LYS A 452 8.21 6.15 32.76
C LYS A 452 7.80 6.01 31.29
N VAL A 453 8.74 6.23 30.38
CA VAL A 453 8.56 6.08 28.94
C VAL A 453 9.20 4.77 28.51
N SER A 454 8.39 3.80 28.05
CA SER A 454 8.85 2.48 27.61
C SER A 454 9.41 2.49 26.19
N SER A 455 8.89 3.36 25.32
CA SER A 455 9.34 3.46 23.94
C SER A 455 9.08 4.85 23.35
N VAL A 456 9.87 5.21 22.33
CA VAL A 456 9.64 6.38 21.48
C VAL A 456 9.50 5.90 20.04
N ILE A 457 8.55 6.46 19.31
CA ILE A 457 8.32 6.17 17.90
C ILE A 457 8.43 7.49 17.13
N ILE A 458 9.26 7.56 16.10
CA ILE A 458 9.26 8.67 15.16
C ILE A 458 8.64 8.24 13.83
N ILE A 459 7.90 9.15 13.20
CA ILE A 459 7.21 8.90 11.94
C ILE A 459 7.61 10.00 10.93
N PRO A 460 8.78 9.91 10.30
CA PRO A 460 9.18 10.84 9.26
C PRO A 460 8.47 10.57 7.94
N SER A 461 8.09 11.64 7.26
CA SER A 461 7.57 11.61 5.90
C SER A 461 8.09 12.80 5.09
N VAL A 462 8.27 12.61 3.79
CA VAL A 462 8.63 13.69 2.86
C VAL A 462 7.38 14.16 2.13
N GLN A 463 7.17 15.49 2.10
CA GLN A 463 5.95 16.10 1.55
C GLN A 463 6.29 17.29 0.63
N THR A 464 7.38 17.16 -0.12
CA THR A 464 7.91 18.23 -0.98
C THR A 464 7.13 18.34 -2.29
N LYS A 465 6.98 17.22 -3.00
CA LYS A 465 6.36 17.17 -4.33
C LYS A 465 4.84 17.19 -4.20
N LYS A 466 4.17 18.09 -4.93
CA LYS A 466 2.71 18.29 -4.84
C LYS A 466 1.96 17.96 -6.13
N SER A 467 2.68 17.72 -7.23
CA SER A 467 2.06 17.40 -8.52
C SER A 467 3.08 16.82 -9.50
N GLY A 468 2.61 16.27 -10.62
CA GLY A 468 3.44 15.73 -11.68
C GLY A 468 4.24 14.52 -11.22
N PHE A 469 3.64 13.65 -10.45
CA PHE A 469 4.27 12.43 -9.95
C PHE A 469 4.63 11.51 -11.12
N GLU A 470 5.81 10.89 -11.00
CA GLU A 470 6.35 9.96 -12.01
C GLU A 470 6.17 8.52 -11.53
N ASP A 471 6.27 7.58 -12.47
CA ASP A 471 6.18 6.16 -12.17
C ASP A 471 7.28 5.68 -11.21
N SER A 472 8.45 6.35 -11.21
CA SER A 472 9.53 6.13 -10.27
C SER A 472 10.08 7.46 -9.81
N GLN A 473 9.96 7.75 -8.53
CA GLN A 473 10.50 8.95 -7.90
C GLN A 473 11.90 8.66 -7.33
N PRO A 474 12.79 9.66 -7.31
CA PRO A 474 14.12 9.49 -6.71
C PRO A 474 14.00 9.22 -5.21
N ASP A 475 14.92 8.39 -4.69
CA ASP A 475 15.06 8.19 -3.25
C ASP A 475 15.59 9.45 -2.58
N ILE A 476 14.97 9.80 -1.47
CA ILE A 476 15.32 10.97 -0.66
C ILE A 476 15.96 10.47 0.62
N SER A 477 17.24 10.82 0.82
CA SER A 477 18.00 10.38 1.97
C SER A 477 17.71 11.21 3.22
N PHE A 478 17.74 10.56 4.38
CA PHE A 478 17.75 11.18 5.69
C PHE A 478 18.59 10.36 6.66
N PHE A 479 18.98 10.97 7.76
CA PHE A 479 19.74 10.36 8.83
C PHE A 479 19.09 10.65 10.17
N TRP A 480 19.08 9.67 11.04
CA TRP A 480 18.78 9.88 12.45
C TRP A 480 19.83 9.25 13.34
N SER A 481 20.07 9.86 14.50
CA SER A 481 20.87 9.26 15.55
C SER A 481 20.13 9.29 16.87
N ALA A 482 20.09 8.14 17.53
CA ALA A 482 19.46 7.96 18.83
C ALA A 482 20.52 7.61 19.89
N SER A 483 20.45 8.23 21.06
CA SER A 483 21.39 8.01 22.15
C SER A 483 20.68 8.03 23.51
N ILE A 484 21.26 7.36 24.49
CA ILE A 484 20.91 7.47 25.89
C ILE A 484 21.98 8.32 26.58
N LEU A 485 21.57 9.47 27.09
CA LEU A 485 22.39 10.27 27.96
C LEU A 485 22.23 9.69 29.39
N ALA A 486 23.35 9.24 29.97
CA ALA A 486 23.31 8.79 31.36
C ALA A 486 22.79 9.93 32.24
N LYS A 487 21.83 9.63 33.13
CA LYS A 487 21.56 10.51 34.27
C LYS A 487 22.91 10.79 34.91
N GLU A 488 23.26 12.08 35.03
CA GLU A 488 24.54 12.51 35.58
C GLU A 488 25.05 11.62 36.72
N GLU A 489 26.37 11.53 36.83
CA GLU A 489 27.20 10.81 37.79
C GLU A 489 26.73 10.80 39.27
N LYS A 490 25.60 11.42 39.60
CA LYS A 490 25.05 11.46 40.95
C LYS A 490 24.73 10.07 41.56
N GLU A 491 24.35 9.06 40.76
CA GLU A 491 24.14 7.72 41.30
C GLU A 491 25.45 6.97 41.46
N ILE A 492 26.41 7.15 40.53
CA ILE A 492 27.76 6.60 40.66
C ILE A 492 28.50 7.29 41.79
N SER A 493 28.36 8.63 41.95
CA SER A 493 28.96 9.38 43.05
C SER A 493 28.37 9.00 44.39
N LYS A 494 27.08 8.61 44.45
CA LYS A 494 26.41 8.11 45.65
C LYS A 494 26.89 6.72 46.06
N PHE A 495 27.17 5.88 45.06
CA PHE A 495 27.76 4.55 45.28
C PHE A 495 29.26 4.64 45.63
N LEU A 496 29.96 5.61 45.05
CA LEU A 496 31.39 5.79 45.30
C LEU A 496 31.71 6.59 46.57
N GLU A 497 30.68 7.15 47.24
CA GLU A 497 30.80 7.95 48.47
C GLU A 497 31.57 9.26 48.31
N LYS A 498 32.50 9.34 47.38
CA LYS A 498 33.24 10.54 46.93
C LYS A 498 33.65 10.47 45.46
N PRO A 499 33.92 11.60 44.78
CA PRO A 499 34.36 11.62 43.38
C PRO A 499 35.62 10.80 43.13
N ILE A 500 35.72 10.11 42.00
CA ILE A 500 36.90 9.31 41.62
C ILE A 500 38.17 10.14 41.63
N SER A 501 38.09 11.43 41.27
CA SER A 501 39.23 12.38 41.30
C SER A 501 39.80 12.60 42.70
N GLU A 502 39.05 12.31 43.73
CA GLU A 502 39.42 12.49 45.15
C GLU A 502 39.75 11.16 45.84
N MET A 503 39.65 10.03 45.10
CA MET A 503 39.98 8.71 45.59
C MET A 503 41.46 8.37 45.43
N SER A 504 42.05 7.80 46.47
CA SER A 504 43.36 7.18 46.37
C SER A 504 43.31 5.93 45.48
N LYS A 505 44.47 5.57 44.93
CA LYS A 505 44.58 4.34 44.11
C LYS A 505 44.07 3.09 44.83
N GLN A 506 44.26 3.02 46.15
CA GLN A 506 43.81 1.86 46.96
C GLN A 506 42.30 1.85 47.11
N GLU A 507 41.66 3.01 47.30
CA GLU A 507 40.19 3.12 47.39
C GLU A 507 39.53 2.73 46.05
N ILE A 508 40.12 3.13 44.90
CA ILE A 508 39.64 2.74 43.57
C ILE A 508 39.76 1.22 43.40
N LEU A 509 40.89 0.61 43.78
CA LEU A 509 41.05 -0.83 43.71
C LEU A 509 40.06 -1.60 44.57
N ASN A 510 39.77 -1.10 45.78
CA ASN A 510 38.78 -1.70 46.67
C ASN A 510 37.38 -1.64 46.09
N LYS A 511 36.99 -0.51 45.47
CA LYS A 511 35.69 -0.36 44.81
C LYS A 511 35.57 -1.22 43.54
N ILE A 512 36.63 -1.43 42.78
CA ILE A 512 36.67 -2.38 41.66
C ILE A 512 36.42 -3.80 42.17
N ALA A 513 37.09 -4.22 43.24
CA ALA A 513 36.87 -5.54 43.83
C ALA A 513 35.46 -5.75 44.33
N GLU A 514 34.81 -4.72 44.95
CA GLU A 514 33.42 -4.75 45.34
C GLU A 514 32.45 -4.92 44.16
N ILE A 515 32.69 -4.23 43.08
CA ILE A 515 31.90 -4.34 41.81
C ILE A 515 32.06 -5.72 41.21
N GLU A 516 33.27 -6.25 41.13
CA GLU A 516 33.55 -7.60 40.63
C GLU A 516 32.87 -8.69 41.44
N GLN A 517 32.82 -8.52 42.79
CA GLN A 517 32.11 -9.42 43.66
C GLN A 517 30.59 -9.36 43.42
N LEU A 518 30.00 -8.18 43.28
CA LEU A 518 28.58 -8.00 42.95
C LEU A 518 28.25 -8.60 41.60
N LEU A 519 29.09 -8.39 40.60
CA LEU A 519 28.92 -8.96 39.27
C LEU A 519 28.94 -10.49 39.30
N THR A 520 29.81 -11.06 40.12
CA THR A 520 29.91 -12.52 40.28
C THR A 520 28.66 -13.07 40.96
N GLN A 521 28.13 -12.39 41.98
CA GLN A 521 26.88 -12.76 42.62
C GLN A 521 25.69 -12.71 41.68
N LEU A 522 25.59 -11.63 40.87
CA LEU A 522 24.53 -11.49 39.87
C LEU A 522 24.62 -12.58 38.78
N LYS A 523 25.82 -12.89 38.31
CA LYS A 523 26.01 -13.99 37.38
C LYS A 523 25.59 -15.34 37.94
N THR A 524 25.89 -15.60 39.24
CA THR A 524 25.48 -16.83 39.92
C THR A 524 23.97 -16.90 40.07
N GLN A 525 23.33 -15.78 40.41
CA GLN A 525 21.86 -15.71 40.50
C GLN A 525 21.19 -15.89 39.13
N PHE A 526 21.80 -15.29 38.09
CA PHE A 526 21.31 -15.44 36.71
C PHE A 526 21.40 -16.90 36.26
N SER A 527 22.54 -17.57 36.50
CA SER A 527 22.70 -19.00 36.17
C SER A 527 21.71 -19.89 36.96
N GLN A 528 21.39 -19.54 38.21
CA GLN A 528 20.36 -20.26 38.98
C GLN A 528 18.95 -20.03 38.45
N LEU A 529 18.69 -18.87 37.84
CA LEU A 529 17.41 -18.60 37.16
C LEU A 529 17.34 -19.34 35.82
N GLU A 530 18.45 -19.40 35.08
CA GLU A 530 18.54 -20.21 33.85
C GLU A 530 18.38 -21.70 34.12
N GLU A 531 18.99 -22.24 35.20
CA GLU A 531 18.77 -23.63 35.60
C GLU A 531 17.30 -23.90 36.00
N LYS A 532 16.61 -22.91 36.59
CA LYS A 532 15.20 -23.03 36.96
C LYS A 532 14.27 -22.93 35.74
N GLU A 533 14.64 -22.17 34.71
CA GLU A 533 13.92 -22.10 33.43
C GLU A 533 14.21 -23.35 32.55
N SER A 534 15.39 -23.98 32.67
CA SER A 534 15.74 -25.19 31.90
C SER A 534 15.04 -26.48 32.43
N GLU A 535 14.44 -26.46 33.60
CA GLU A 535 13.58 -27.55 34.10
C GLU A 535 12.14 -27.52 33.56
N ALA A 536 11.78 -26.53 32.73
CA ALA A 536 10.56 -26.57 31.94
C ALA A 536 10.72 -27.66 30.86
N SER A 537 10.28 -28.89 31.16
CA SER A 537 10.32 -30.01 30.21
C SER A 537 9.51 -29.67 28.98
N TYR A 538 10.19 -29.42 27.89
CA TYR A 538 9.52 -29.33 26.59
C TYR A 538 8.74 -30.61 26.32
N GLN A 539 7.48 -30.48 25.93
CA GLN A 539 6.69 -31.63 25.48
C GLN A 539 7.03 -31.89 24.00
N LYS A 540 7.05 -33.17 23.63
CA LYS A 540 7.25 -33.59 22.25
C LYS A 540 6.31 -32.89 21.28
N PHE A 541 6.82 -32.49 20.11
CA PHE A 541 6.00 -31.95 19.03
C PHE A 541 5.46 -33.08 18.16
N ASP A 542 4.16 -33.19 18.05
CA ASP A 542 3.49 -34.26 17.30
C ASP A 542 2.77 -33.73 16.05
N GLU A 543 2.53 -32.42 15.93
CA GLU A 543 1.80 -31.79 14.83
C GLU A 543 2.68 -30.86 14.01
N ASP A 544 2.32 -30.68 12.74
CA ASP A 544 2.95 -29.71 11.85
C ASP A 544 2.41 -28.32 12.15
N LEU A 545 3.31 -27.30 12.15
CA LEU A 545 2.94 -25.92 12.40
C LEU A 545 3.34 -25.06 11.19
N PHE A 546 2.48 -24.10 10.83
CA PHE A 546 2.64 -23.34 9.60
C PHE A 546 2.13 -21.90 9.73
N TYR A 547 2.55 -21.08 8.78
CA TYR A 547 2.14 -19.69 8.69
C TYR A 547 0.61 -19.53 8.67
N GLY A 548 0.08 -18.65 9.52
CA GLY A 548 -1.35 -18.36 9.64
C GLY A 548 -2.02 -18.96 10.87
N LEU A 549 -1.41 -19.94 11.58
CA LEU A 549 -1.92 -20.42 12.87
C LEU A 549 -1.92 -19.29 13.89
N ARG A 550 -3.00 -19.19 14.68
CA ARG A 550 -3.19 -18.14 15.69
C ARG A 550 -3.69 -18.74 17.00
N ASN A 551 -3.23 -18.15 18.12
CA ASN A 551 -3.57 -18.59 19.49
C ASN A 551 -3.38 -20.11 19.68
N ASP A 552 -2.35 -20.66 19.06
CA ASP A 552 -2.07 -22.08 19.01
C ASP A 552 -1.01 -22.45 20.08
N PRO A 553 -1.33 -23.37 21.02
CA PRO A 553 -0.38 -23.76 22.06
C PRO A 553 0.89 -24.46 21.52
N GLY A 554 0.80 -25.14 20.38
CA GLY A 554 1.96 -25.75 19.71
C GLY A 554 2.90 -24.68 19.16
N VAL A 555 2.33 -23.58 18.65
CA VAL A 555 3.10 -22.41 18.17
C VAL A 555 3.78 -21.70 19.35
N GLU A 556 3.12 -21.54 20.50
CA GLU A 556 3.76 -20.97 21.70
C GLU A 556 4.99 -21.78 22.10
N LYS A 557 4.85 -23.10 22.22
CA LYS A 557 5.96 -24.01 22.54
C LYS A 557 7.09 -23.93 21.51
N LEU A 558 6.75 -23.85 20.21
CA LEU A 558 7.74 -23.70 19.16
C LEU A 558 8.48 -22.36 19.28
N GLN A 559 7.78 -21.28 19.58
CA GLN A 559 8.36 -19.95 19.78
C GLN A 559 9.31 -19.92 20.99
N GLU A 560 8.94 -20.58 22.11
CA GLU A 560 9.82 -20.75 23.27
C GLU A 560 11.08 -21.53 22.91
N PHE A 561 10.93 -22.66 22.20
CA PHE A 561 12.07 -23.43 21.71
C PHE A 561 12.97 -22.61 20.79
N LEU A 562 12.42 -21.94 19.77
CA LEU A 562 13.19 -21.11 18.84
C LEU A 562 13.92 -19.97 19.57
N LYS A 563 13.29 -19.36 20.55
CA LYS A 563 13.88 -18.33 21.41
C LYS A 563 15.08 -18.88 22.20
N SER A 564 14.98 -20.10 22.74
CA SER A 564 16.09 -20.75 23.44
C SER A 564 17.29 -21.07 22.55
N GLN A 565 17.08 -21.13 21.22
CA GLN A 565 18.17 -21.32 20.25
C GLN A 565 19.02 -20.07 20.00
N GLY A 566 18.64 -18.95 20.60
CA GLY A 566 19.37 -17.69 20.57
C GLY A 566 18.89 -16.69 19.50
N PRO A 567 19.39 -15.44 19.60
CA PRO A 567 18.96 -14.34 18.74
C PRO A 567 19.35 -14.49 17.26
N GLU A 568 20.28 -15.38 16.93
CA GLU A 568 20.62 -15.72 15.55
C GLU A 568 19.50 -16.50 14.86
N ILE A 569 18.69 -17.24 15.62
CA ILE A 569 17.55 -18.02 15.12
C ILE A 569 16.28 -17.22 15.26
N TYR A 570 16.01 -16.68 16.43
CA TYR A 570 14.77 -15.94 16.73
C TYR A 570 15.06 -14.57 17.37
N PRO A 571 15.53 -13.57 16.59
CA PRO A 571 15.90 -12.25 17.14
C PRO A 571 14.72 -11.52 17.78
N GLU A 572 13.51 -11.74 17.30
CA GLU A 572 12.29 -11.14 17.85
C GLU A 572 11.91 -11.73 19.22
N GLY A 573 12.18 -13.01 19.47
CA GLY A 573 11.97 -13.71 20.73
C GLY A 573 10.54 -13.67 21.29
N LEU A 574 9.56 -13.39 20.43
CA LEU A 574 8.15 -13.23 20.81
C LEU A 574 7.46 -14.59 20.97
N VAL A 575 6.78 -14.78 22.11
CA VAL A 575 5.94 -15.96 22.38
C VAL A 575 4.49 -15.49 22.42
N THR A 576 3.74 -15.78 21.37
CA THR A 576 2.40 -15.20 21.14
C THR A 576 1.36 -16.23 20.72
N GLY A 577 1.77 -17.47 20.44
CA GLY A 577 0.89 -18.48 19.84
C GLY A 577 0.50 -18.23 18.39
N ASN A 578 1.06 -17.18 17.75
CA ASN A 578 0.75 -16.83 16.38
C ASN A 578 1.93 -17.14 15.46
N PHE A 579 1.76 -18.07 14.52
CA PHE A 579 2.76 -18.41 13.52
C PHE A 579 2.70 -17.40 12.37
N LEU A 580 3.33 -16.25 12.56
CA LEU A 580 3.42 -15.17 11.57
C LEU A 580 4.86 -15.05 11.05
N THR A 581 5.15 -13.96 10.32
CA THR A 581 6.42 -13.74 9.62
C THR A 581 7.66 -13.92 10.51
N ALA A 582 7.63 -13.43 11.75
CA ALA A 582 8.74 -13.59 12.69
C ALA A 582 9.02 -15.07 13.01
N THR A 583 7.98 -15.83 13.33
CA THR A 583 8.08 -17.27 13.61
C THR A 583 8.48 -18.06 12.35
N GLN A 584 7.91 -17.72 11.20
CA GLN A 584 8.26 -18.34 9.92
C GLN A 584 9.75 -18.12 9.59
N SER A 585 10.23 -16.89 9.74
CA SER A 585 11.64 -16.55 9.52
C SER A 585 12.57 -17.23 10.51
N ALA A 586 12.15 -17.43 11.74
CA ALA A 586 12.91 -18.17 12.75
C ALA A 586 12.98 -19.67 12.39
N VAL A 587 11.88 -20.28 11.96
CA VAL A 587 11.87 -21.68 11.46
C VAL A 587 12.76 -21.80 10.23
N PHE A 588 12.71 -20.85 9.30
CA PHE A 588 13.60 -20.82 8.12
C PHE A 588 15.07 -20.83 8.55
N ARG A 589 15.50 -19.92 9.45
CA ARG A 589 16.89 -19.85 9.93
C ARG A 589 17.31 -21.13 10.68
N PHE A 590 16.40 -21.72 11.44
CA PHE A 590 16.62 -22.99 12.10
C PHE A 590 16.84 -24.12 11.08
N GLN A 591 16.05 -24.18 10.02
CA GLN A 591 16.21 -25.16 8.93
C GLN A 591 17.54 -24.98 8.19
N GLU A 592 17.96 -23.74 7.94
CA GLU A 592 19.26 -23.44 7.33
C GLU A 592 20.43 -23.85 8.25
N LYS A 593 20.33 -23.61 9.55
CA LYS A 593 21.35 -24.04 10.55
C LYS A 593 21.52 -25.56 10.55
N TYR A 594 20.46 -26.31 10.40
CA TYR A 594 20.44 -27.77 10.38
C TYR A 594 20.15 -28.35 8.99
N ALA A 595 20.64 -27.68 7.94
CA ALA A 595 20.34 -28.04 6.55
C ALA A 595 20.71 -29.48 6.19
N GLY A 596 21.77 -30.03 6.82
CA GLY A 596 22.20 -31.41 6.62
C GLY A 596 21.16 -32.43 7.03
N GLU A 597 20.47 -32.20 8.13
CA GLU A 597 19.51 -33.11 8.74
C GLU A 597 18.06 -32.83 8.30
N ILE A 598 17.74 -31.56 7.97
CA ILE A 598 16.36 -31.16 7.66
C ILE A 598 16.14 -31.04 6.16
N LEU A 599 17.02 -30.31 5.44
CA LEU A 599 16.77 -29.95 4.04
C LEU A 599 17.27 -31.02 3.06
N LYS A 600 18.49 -31.55 3.25
CA LYS A 600 19.06 -32.57 2.36
C LYS A 600 18.20 -33.81 2.20
N PRO A 601 17.61 -34.38 3.29
CA PRO A 601 16.76 -35.56 3.15
C PRO A 601 15.49 -35.31 2.32
N LEU A 602 15.07 -34.03 2.22
CA LEU A 602 13.92 -33.59 1.44
C LEU A 602 14.29 -33.14 0.02
N GLY A 603 15.58 -33.12 -0.34
CA GLY A 603 16.06 -32.62 -1.63
C GLY A 603 15.93 -31.09 -1.77
N LEU A 604 15.86 -30.36 -0.65
CA LEU A 604 15.70 -28.91 -0.63
C LEU A 604 17.05 -28.22 -0.48
N GLU A 605 17.24 -27.12 -1.20
CA GLU A 605 18.43 -26.27 -1.12
C GLU A 605 18.27 -25.14 -0.09
N LYS A 606 17.05 -24.77 0.25
CA LYS A 606 16.73 -23.67 1.18
C LYS A 606 15.62 -24.05 2.14
N GLY A 607 15.61 -23.41 3.30
CA GLY A 607 14.55 -23.52 4.27
C GLY A 607 13.18 -23.13 3.66
N THR A 608 12.11 -23.66 4.22
CA THR A 608 10.74 -23.37 3.79
C THR A 608 9.98 -22.48 4.76
N GLY A 609 10.48 -22.39 6.01
CA GLY A 609 9.73 -21.77 7.10
C GLY A 609 8.51 -22.57 7.57
N TYR A 610 8.28 -23.77 7.02
CA TYR A 610 7.22 -24.70 7.44
C TYR A 610 7.77 -25.68 8.48
N PHE A 611 7.13 -25.79 9.63
CA PHE A 611 7.52 -26.70 10.71
C PHE A 611 6.90 -28.10 10.48
N GLY A 612 7.38 -28.78 9.45
CA GLY A 612 6.94 -30.12 9.06
C GLY A 612 7.76 -31.23 9.73
N SER A 613 7.50 -32.48 9.29
CA SER A 613 8.01 -33.69 9.91
C SER A 613 9.53 -33.73 10.16
N GLN A 614 10.36 -33.29 9.21
CA GLN A 614 11.83 -33.31 9.36
C GLN A 614 12.30 -32.22 10.35
N THR A 615 11.70 -31.02 10.29
CA THR A 615 12.02 -29.94 11.22
C THR A 615 11.61 -30.34 12.64
N ARG A 616 10.41 -30.93 12.77
CA ARG A 616 9.88 -31.46 14.05
C ARG A 616 10.74 -32.57 14.62
N ALA A 617 11.20 -33.51 13.78
CA ALA A 617 12.09 -34.58 14.23
C ALA A 617 13.39 -34.02 14.81
N LYS A 618 13.98 -33.00 14.14
CA LYS A 618 15.21 -32.37 14.63
C LYS A 618 14.99 -31.58 15.93
N VAL A 619 13.86 -30.88 16.05
CA VAL A 619 13.51 -30.20 17.30
C VAL A 619 13.30 -31.20 18.43
N ASN A 620 12.55 -32.29 18.17
CA ASN A 620 12.31 -33.34 19.17
C ASN A 620 13.62 -34.00 19.62
N GLU A 621 14.54 -34.27 18.71
CA GLU A 621 15.90 -34.77 19.05
C GLU A 621 16.62 -33.80 20.00
N LEU A 622 16.58 -32.50 19.73
CA LEU A 622 17.28 -31.49 20.52
C LEU A 622 16.66 -31.27 21.92
N ILE A 623 15.38 -31.58 22.10
CA ILE A 623 14.71 -31.53 23.40
C ILE A 623 14.62 -32.88 24.10
N GLY A 624 15.29 -33.93 23.56
CA GLY A 624 15.46 -35.23 24.22
C GLY A 624 14.38 -36.28 23.94
N TYR A 625 13.66 -36.20 22.81
CA TYR A 625 12.65 -37.18 22.36
C TYR A 625 13.08 -37.94 21.09
#